data_22b13c60c6cbee69ee9b97fe27ec654f
#
_entry.id   22b13c60c6cbee69ee9b97fe27ec654f
#
_cell.length_a   1.000
_cell.length_b   1.000
_cell.length_c   1.000
_cell.angle_alpha   90.00
_cell.angle_beta   90.00
_cell.angle_gamma   90.00
#
_symmetry.space_group_name_H-M   'P 1'
#
loop_
_entity.id
_entity.type
_entity.pdbx_description
1 polymer ?
#
loop_
_entity_poly.entity_id
_entity_poly.type
_entity_poly.pdbx_seq_one_letter_code
_entity_poly.pdbx_strand_id
1 'polypeptide(L)'
;MSAQALDIEKATSMINVNLIGALNTLDVILPIFLEKNTGHLVFTGSLAGYRGLPGALGYGSSKAAISNLSETLRFDLKDTAIKVQLINPGFVKTRLTDKNEFKMPQIMSPEAAAGKMFSNMNKNNFSSSFPAPFSWLFRLSRVLPDSIYFKLF
;
A
#
# COMPACT_ATOMS: atom_id res chain seq x y z
N MET A 1 -1.87 14.11 8.87
CA MET A 1 -2.72 15.27 8.47
C MET A 1 -4.15 14.88 8.74
N SER A 2 -4.80 15.60 9.66
CA SER A 2 -6.21 15.43 10.06
C SER A 2 -7.13 16.32 9.21
N ALA A 3 -8.47 16.11 9.34
CA ALA A 3 -9.44 16.97 8.68
C ALA A 3 -9.39 18.43 9.19
N GLN A 4 -9.06 18.62 10.49
CA GLN A 4 -8.95 19.94 11.10
C GLN A 4 -7.68 20.71 10.67
N ALA A 5 -6.68 20.00 10.16
CA ALA A 5 -5.42 20.56 9.66
C ALA A 5 -5.14 20.09 8.23
N LEU A 6 -6.15 20.21 7.37
CA LEU A 6 -6.06 19.81 5.97
C LEU A 6 -5.10 20.76 5.23
N ASP A 7 -4.06 20.16 4.65
CA ASP A 7 -3.13 20.79 3.74
C ASP A 7 -3.32 20.13 2.35
N ILE A 8 -4.05 20.84 1.49
CA ILE A 8 -4.44 20.30 0.18
C ILE A 8 -3.23 20.09 -0.74
N GLU A 9 -2.21 20.92 -0.64
CA GLU A 9 -1.00 20.79 -1.45
C GLU A 9 -0.24 19.52 -1.09
N LYS A 10 -0.07 19.25 0.22
CA LYS A 10 0.53 17.99 0.69
C LYS A 10 -0.31 16.78 0.34
N ALA A 11 -1.64 16.86 0.46
CA ALA A 11 -2.52 15.75 0.09
C ALA A 11 -2.39 15.42 -1.40
N THR A 12 -2.47 16.46 -2.25
CA THR A 12 -2.32 16.34 -3.70
C THR A 12 -0.94 15.80 -4.08
N SER A 13 0.12 16.28 -3.43
CA SER A 13 1.48 15.77 -3.65
C SER A 13 1.59 14.27 -3.33
N MET A 14 0.97 13.79 -2.25
CA MET A 14 0.95 12.36 -1.91
C MET A 14 0.20 11.52 -2.97
N ILE A 15 -0.92 12.02 -3.48
CA ILE A 15 -1.66 11.37 -4.57
C ILE A 15 -0.82 11.35 -5.85
N ASN A 16 -0.23 12.48 -6.22
CA ASN A 16 0.60 12.58 -7.43
C ASN A 16 1.79 11.61 -7.38
N VAL A 17 2.52 11.56 -6.27
CA VAL A 17 3.67 10.66 -6.15
C VAL A 17 3.24 9.20 -6.11
N ASN A 18 2.26 8.84 -5.26
CA ASN A 18 1.94 7.44 -5.01
C ASN A 18 1.05 6.83 -6.09
N LEU A 19 0.04 7.56 -6.59
CA LEU A 19 -0.93 7.03 -7.55
C LEU A 19 -0.59 7.44 -8.98
N ILE A 20 -0.47 8.75 -9.26
CA ILE A 20 -0.20 9.21 -10.63
C ILE A 20 1.17 8.72 -11.10
N GLY A 21 2.19 8.72 -10.22
CA GLY A 21 3.50 8.14 -10.53
C GLY A 21 3.42 6.65 -10.88
N ALA A 22 2.58 5.87 -10.19
CA ALA A 22 2.35 4.47 -10.53
C ALA A 22 1.64 4.32 -11.90
N LEU A 23 0.63 5.15 -12.19
CA LEU A 23 -0.07 5.14 -13.49
C LEU A 23 0.88 5.51 -14.62
N ASN A 24 1.72 6.53 -14.46
CA ASN A 24 2.73 6.91 -15.46
C ASN A 24 3.75 5.78 -15.72
N THR A 25 4.11 5.03 -14.67
CA THR A 25 4.97 3.85 -14.83
C THR A 25 4.27 2.73 -15.59
N LEU A 26 2.98 2.50 -15.31
CA LEU A 26 2.18 1.49 -16.01
C LEU A 26 1.98 1.84 -17.48
N ASP A 27 1.77 3.10 -17.81
CA ASP A 27 1.61 3.58 -19.21
C ASP A 27 2.78 3.13 -20.09
N VAL A 28 4.00 3.14 -19.53
CA VAL A 28 5.21 2.73 -20.25
C VAL A 28 5.42 1.22 -20.25
N ILE A 29 5.26 0.58 -19.06
CA ILE A 29 5.71 -0.80 -18.90
C ILE A 29 4.66 -1.84 -19.29
N LEU A 30 3.37 -1.52 -19.14
CA LEU A 30 2.29 -2.47 -19.37
C LEU A 30 2.18 -2.92 -20.84
N PRO A 31 2.28 -2.05 -21.85
CA PRO A 31 2.32 -2.48 -23.24
C PRO A 31 3.45 -3.48 -23.53
N ILE A 32 4.64 -3.24 -22.96
CA ILE A 32 5.80 -4.14 -23.12
C ILE A 32 5.55 -5.50 -22.51
N PHE A 33 4.93 -5.54 -21.32
CA PHE A 33 4.60 -6.81 -20.65
C PHE A 33 3.50 -7.57 -21.38
N LEU A 34 2.50 -6.87 -21.91
CA LEU A 34 1.41 -7.48 -22.70
C LEU A 34 1.94 -8.08 -24.01
N GLU A 35 2.78 -7.35 -24.75
CA GLU A 35 3.39 -7.83 -25.99
C GLU A 35 4.21 -9.11 -25.75
N LYS A 36 5.01 -9.14 -24.66
CA LYS A 36 5.85 -10.28 -24.30
C LYS A 36 5.09 -11.39 -23.58
N ASN A 37 3.85 -11.13 -23.18
CA ASN A 37 3.05 -11.96 -22.28
C ASN A 37 3.85 -12.44 -21.05
N THR A 38 4.68 -11.57 -20.47
CA THR A 38 5.47 -11.87 -19.27
C THR A 38 5.80 -10.58 -18.53
N GLY A 39 5.84 -10.64 -17.21
CA GLY A 39 6.21 -9.50 -16.38
C GLY A 39 5.84 -9.72 -14.92
N HIS A 40 6.36 -8.85 -14.06
CA HIS A 40 6.05 -8.85 -12.63
C HIS A 40 5.84 -7.44 -12.13
N LEU A 41 4.59 -7.07 -11.89
CA LEU A 41 4.17 -5.80 -11.31
C LEU A 41 4.09 -5.96 -9.78
N VAL A 42 4.90 -5.21 -9.04
CA VAL A 42 4.89 -5.21 -7.58
C VAL A 42 4.54 -3.82 -7.07
N PHE A 43 3.39 -3.68 -6.44
CA PHE A 43 2.94 -2.44 -5.85
C PHE A 43 3.28 -2.36 -4.37
N THR A 44 3.89 -1.25 -3.97
CA THR A 44 4.11 -0.94 -2.55
C THR A 44 2.89 -0.24 -1.99
N GLY A 45 2.02 -1.01 -1.37
CA GLY A 45 0.88 -0.52 -0.59
C GLY A 45 1.28 -0.01 0.79
N SER A 46 0.39 -0.15 1.74
CA SER A 46 0.61 0.13 3.16
C SER A 46 -0.51 -0.48 3.99
N LEU A 47 -0.27 -0.74 5.27
CA LEU A 47 -1.34 -1.06 6.22
C LEU A 47 -2.37 0.07 6.29
N ALA A 48 -1.96 1.34 6.10
CA ALA A 48 -2.85 2.49 6.06
C ALA A 48 -3.80 2.52 4.83
N GLY A 49 -3.59 1.67 3.83
CA GLY A 49 -4.47 1.51 2.67
C GLY A 49 -5.61 0.53 2.88
N TYR A 50 -5.67 -0.18 4.00
CA TYR A 50 -6.73 -1.17 4.25
C TYR A 50 -8.07 -0.53 4.60
N ARG A 51 -8.04 0.51 5.43
CA ARG A 51 -9.21 1.27 5.89
C ARG A 51 -8.78 2.64 6.40
N GLY A 52 -9.70 3.62 6.43
CA GLY A 52 -9.42 4.99 6.86
C GLY A 52 -8.87 5.03 8.30
N LEU A 53 -7.77 5.74 8.50
CA LEU A 53 -7.13 5.91 9.81
C LEU A 53 -7.10 7.38 10.20
N PRO A 54 -7.16 7.70 11.51
CA PRO A 54 -6.96 9.07 11.99
C PRO A 54 -5.64 9.65 11.47
N GLY A 55 -5.65 10.88 11.03
CA GLY A 55 -4.46 11.59 10.57
C GLY A 55 -3.87 11.12 9.24
N ALA A 56 -4.48 10.16 8.54
CA ALA A 56 -3.94 9.56 7.32
C ALA A 56 -4.62 10.04 6.02
N LEU A 57 -5.30 11.21 6.04
CA LEU A 57 -6.16 11.66 4.96
C LEU A 57 -5.52 11.57 3.57
N GLY A 58 -4.39 12.20 3.30
CA GLY A 58 -3.73 12.14 2.00
C GLY A 58 -3.02 10.80 1.76
N TYR A 59 -2.25 10.35 2.75
CA TYR A 59 -1.46 9.11 2.63
C TYR A 59 -2.34 7.86 2.55
N GLY A 60 -3.28 7.71 3.48
CA GLY A 60 -4.20 6.56 3.51
C GLY A 60 -5.00 6.45 2.21
N SER A 61 -5.57 7.56 1.74
CA SER A 61 -6.31 7.61 0.47
C SER A 61 -5.45 7.21 -0.72
N SER A 62 -4.20 7.71 -0.80
CA SER A 62 -3.29 7.33 -1.89
C SER A 62 -2.93 5.84 -1.87
N LYS A 63 -2.76 5.24 -0.68
CA LYS A 63 -2.43 3.82 -0.53
C LYS A 63 -3.65 2.90 -0.72
N ALA A 64 -4.85 3.37 -0.40
CA ALA A 64 -6.10 2.69 -0.75
C ALA A 64 -6.31 2.66 -2.27
N ALA A 65 -6.02 3.76 -2.97
CA ALA A 65 -6.06 3.82 -4.43
C ALA A 65 -5.07 2.84 -5.08
N ILE A 66 -3.82 2.73 -4.57
CA ILE A 66 -2.84 1.73 -5.04
C ILE A 66 -3.34 0.31 -4.80
N SER A 67 -4.00 0.04 -3.67
CA SER A 67 -4.57 -1.29 -3.41
C SER A 67 -5.67 -1.63 -4.42
N ASN A 68 -6.59 -0.71 -4.68
CA ASN A 68 -7.65 -0.88 -5.67
C ASN A 68 -7.08 -1.05 -7.09
N LEU A 69 -6.13 -0.21 -7.50
CA LEU A 69 -5.44 -0.30 -8.79
C LEU A 69 -4.81 -1.69 -8.99
N SER A 70 -4.10 -2.20 -7.97
CA SER A 70 -3.46 -3.52 -8.07
C SER A 70 -4.46 -4.66 -8.10
N GLU A 71 -5.60 -4.56 -7.41
CA GLU A 71 -6.70 -5.52 -7.48
C GLU A 71 -7.31 -5.55 -8.89
N THR A 72 -7.60 -4.38 -9.48
CA THR A 72 -8.11 -4.26 -10.86
C THR A 72 -7.16 -4.88 -11.87
N LEU A 73 -5.87 -4.52 -11.82
CA LEU A 73 -4.86 -5.11 -12.71
C LEU A 73 -4.76 -6.64 -12.55
N ARG A 74 -4.92 -7.15 -11.35
CA ARG A 74 -4.96 -8.60 -11.09
C ARG A 74 -6.12 -9.28 -11.82
N PHE A 75 -7.30 -8.63 -11.88
CA PHE A 75 -8.45 -9.15 -12.65
C PHE A 75 -8.22 -9.05 -14.15
N ASP A 76 -7.76 -7.90 -14.63
CA ASP A 76 -7.61 -7.64 -16.07
C ASP A 76 -6.51 -8.51 -16.70
N LEU A 77 -5.48 -8.85 -15.93
CA LEU A 77 -4.32 -9.63 -16.40
C LEU A 77 -4.40 -11.13 -16.04
N LYS A 78 -5.56 -11.62 -15.54
CA LYS A 78 -5.71 -13.00 -15.04
C LYS A 78 -5.39 -14.07 -16.07
N ASP A 79 -5.64 -13.80 -17.36
CA ASP A 79 -5.44 -14.74 -18.47
C ASP A 79 -4.09 -14.52 -19.18
N THR A 80 -3.17 -13.80 -18.54
CA THR A 80 -1.80 -13.56 -19.02
C THR A 80 -0.76 -14.20 -18.09
N ALA A 81 0.50 -14.28 -18.53
CA ALA A 81 1.60 -14.69 -17.68
C ALA A 81 2.20 -13.53 -16.86
N ILE A 82 1.53 -12.36 -16.83
CA ILE A 82 1.96 -11.19 -16.06
C ILE A 82 1.53 -11.36 -14.60
N LYS A 83 2.50 -11.36 -13.69
CA LYS A 83 2.26 -11.46 -12.26
C LYS A 83 2.00 -10.08 -11.66
N VAL A 84 0.94 -9.97 -10.85
CA VAL A 84 0.63 -8.76 -10.09
C VAL A 84 0.69 -9.06 -8.60
N GLN A 85 1.42 -8.24 -7.84
CA GLN A 85 1.51 -8.34 -6.38
C GLN A 85 1.33 -7.00 -5.69
N LEU A 86 0.67 -7.03 -4.53
CA LEU A 86 0.54 -5.91 -3.59
C LEU A 86 1.23 -6.26 -2.27
N ILE A 87 2.23 -5.48 -1.87
CA ILE A 87 2.94 -5.66 -0.61
C ILE A 87 2.65 -4.47 0.30
N ASN A 88 2.10 -4.75 1.49
CA ASN A 88 1.65 -3.76 2.45
C ASN A 88 2.56 -3.76 3.70
N PRO A 89 3.65 -2.95 3.72
CA PRO A 89 4.45 -2.78 4.91
C PRO A 89 3.70 -2.00 5.99
N GLY A 90 4.04 -2.31 7.26
CA GLY A 90 3.75 -1.43 8.38
C GLY A 90 4.77 -0.29 8.48
N PHE A 91 5.09 0.12 9.73
CA PHE A 91 6.04 1.19 9.95
C PHE A 91 7.48 0.75 9.63
N VAL A 92 8.16 1.58 8.84
CA VAL A 92 9.58 1.42 8.51
C VAL A 92 10.29 2.71 8.91
N LYS A 93 11.38 2.61 9.65
CA LYS A 93 12.17 3.76 10.11
C LYS A 93 12.81 4.46 8.91
N THR A 94 12.30 5.65 8.61
CA THR A 94 12.74 6.48 7.48
C THR A 94 12.60 7.94 7.85
N ARG A 95 13.21 8.84 7.09
CA ARG A 95 13.03 10.29 7.25
C ARG A 95 11.55 10.75 7.26
N LEU A 96 10.66 9.99 6.65
CA LEU A 96 9.22 10.29 6.65
C LEU A 96 8.57 9.91 7.97
N THR A 97 8.94 8.76 8.53
CA THR A 97 8.42 8.28 9.81
C THR A 97 9.01 9.01 11.00
N ASP A 98 10.21 9.58 10.87
CA ASP A 98 10.84 10.40 11.93
C ASP A 98 10.04 11.69 12.23
N LYS A 99 9.13 12.10 11.34
CA LYS A 99 8.23 13.26 11.53
C LYS A 99 6.93 12.90 12.27
N ASN A 100 6.72 11.62 12.58
CA ASN A 100 5.51 11.18 13.25
C ASN A 100 5.66 11.30 14.78
N GLU A 101 4.70 11.95 15.42
CA GLU A 101 4.64 12.16 16.88
C GLU A 101 3.85 11.06 17.62
N PHE A 102 3.32 10.08 16.91
CA PHE A 102 2.54 8.98 17.47
C PHE A 102 3.35 7.70 17.59
N LYS A 103 2.91 6.78 18.46
CA LYS A 103 3.55 5.46 18.63
C LYS A 103 3.43 4.65 17.34
N MET A 104 4.55 4.10 16.90
CA MET A 104 4.64 3.23 15.73
C MET A 104 4.99 1.79 16.16
N PRO A 105 3.95 0.96 16.46
CA PRO A 105 4.18 -0.41 16.91
C PRO A 105 4.96 -1.22 15.87
N GLN A 106 5.89 -2.06 16.36
CA GLN A 106 6.68 -2.96 15.52
C GLN A 106 7.37 -2.27 14.35
N ILE A 107 7.86 -1.03 14.56
CA ILE A 107 8.65 -0.31 13.54
C ILE A 107 9.86 -1.15 13.15
N MET A 108 10.10 -1.27 11.86
CA MET A 108 11.19 -2.08 11.30
C MET A 108 12.32 -1.20 10.77
N SER A 109 13.54 -1.73 10.76
CA SER A 109 14.62 -1.08 10.00
C SER A 109 14.36 -1.18 8.49
N PRO A 110 14.92 -0.27 7.67
CA PRO A 110 14.81 -0.35 6.21
C PRO A 110 15.30 -1.68 5.64
N GLU A 111 16.40 -2.21 6.18
CA GLU A 111 17.01 -3.48 5.73
C GLU A 111 16.07 -4.67 6.02
N ALA A 112 15.50 -4.71 7.23
CA ALA A 112 14.54 -5.75 7.61
C ALA A 112 13.26 -5.68 6.76
N ALA A 113 12.78 -4.47 6.45
CA ALA A 113 11.63 -4.26 5.59
C ALA A 113 11.93 -4.68 4.14
N ALA A 114 13.09 -4.30 3.60
CA ALA A 114 13.54 -4.68 2.26
C ALA A 114 13.66 -6.20 2.12
N GLY A 115 14.27 -6.88 3.09
CA GLY A 115 14.36 -8.34 3.12
C GLY A 115 12.99 -9.01 3.11
N LYS A 116 12.00 -8.49 3.88
CA LYS A 116 10.63 -8.99 3.87
C LYS A 116 9.93 -8.70 2.54
N MET A 117 10.13 -7.54 1.93
CA MET A 117 9.57 -7.23 0.61
C MET A 117 10.10 -8.21 -0.43
N PHE A 118 11.41 -8.37 -0.53
CA PHE A 118 12.05 -9.29 -1.47
C PHE A 118 11.58 -10.75 -1.28
N SER A 119 11.52 -11.22 -0.04
CA SER A 119 11.00 -12.55 0.28
C SER A 119 9.53 -12.72 -0.17
N ASN A 120 8.69 -11.68 -0.05
CA ASN A 120 7.29 -11.74 -0.49
C ASN A 120 7.14 -11.65 -2.02
N MET A 121 8.02 -10.94 -2.73
CA MET A 121 8.02 -10.91 -4.20
C MET A 121 8.21 -12.30 -4.80
N ASN A 122 8.95 -13.18 -4.13
CA ASN A 122 9.21 -14.56 -4.57
C ASN A 122 8.07 -15.54 -4.24
N LYS A 123 7.01 -15.11 -3.58
CA LYS A 123 5.82 -15.94 -3.29
C LYS A 123 4.77 -15.81 -4.38
N ASN A 124 3.86 -16.78 -4.47
CA ASN A 124 2.78 -16.77 -5.46
C ASN A 124 1.49 -16.10 -4.97
N ASN A 125 1.48 -15.50 -3.78
CA ASN A 125 0.31 -14.78 -3.27
C ASN A 125 0.20 -13.39 -3.89
N PHE A 126 -1.01 -12.95 -4.16
CA PHE A 126 -1.30 -11.60 -4.67
C PHE A 126 -0.96 -10.53 -3.63
N SER A 127 -1.43 -10.69 -2.39
CA SER A 127 -1.25 -9.68 -1.36
C SER A 127 -0.52 -10.23 -0.14
N SER A 128 0.41 -9.46 0.38
CA SER A 128 1.11 -9.72 1.63
C SER A 128 1.21 -8.48 2.50
N SER A 129 1.31 -8.69 3.81
CA SER A 129 1.44 -7.61 4.80
C SER A 129 2.35 -8.04 5.93
N PHE A 130 3.10 -7.09 6.43
CA PHE A 130 4.02 -7.32 7.55
C PHE A 130 4.26 -6.02 8.35
N PRO A 131 4.79 -6.10 9.61
CA PRO A 131 5.07 -7.32 10.38
C PRO A 131 3.80 -7.95 10.98
N ALA A 132 3.84 -9.26 11.23
CA ALA A 132 2.85 -9.93 12.05
C ALA A 132 3.24 -9.79 13.54
N PRO A 133 2.29 -9.74 14.50
CA PRO A 133 0.83 -9.80 14.29
C PRO A 133 0.19 -8.45 13.93
N PHE A 134 0.94 -7.34 13.96
CA PHE A 134 0.39 -5.99 13.75
C PHE A 134 -0.41 -5.87 12.45
N SER A 135 0.09 -6.43 11.36
CA SER A 135 -0.60 -6.40 10.06
C SER A 135 -1.93 -7.16 10.05
N TRP A 136 -2.13 -8.13 10.96
CA TRP A 136 -3.40 -8.88 11.03
C TRP A 136 -4.57 -8.00 11.49
N LEU A 137 -4.32 -7.03 12.38
CA LEU A 137 -5.33 -6.07 12.82
C LEU A 137 -5.91 -5.29 11.62
N PHE A 138 -5.05 -4.83 10.71
CA PHE A 138 -5.47 -4.10 9.52
C PHE A 138 -6.19 -5.00 8.51
N ARG A 139 -5.76 -6.24 8.36
CA ARG A 139 -6.48 -7.19 7.50
C ARG A 139 -7.87 -7.49 8.06
N LEU A 140 -7.98 -7.70 9.37
CA LEU A 140 -9.26 -7.94 10.03
C LEU A 140 -10.18 -6.70 9.97
N SER A 141 -9.61 -5.50 10.03
CA SER A 141 -10.39 -4.25 9.99
C SER A 141 -11.27 -4.14 8.72
N ARG A 142 -10.87 -4.77 7.60
CA ARG A 142 -11.67 -4.77 6.35
C ARG A 142 -13.05 -5.42 6.50
N VAL A 143 -13.19 -6.36 7.41
CA VAL A 143 -14.44 -7.11 7.62
C VAL A 143 -15.20 -6.67 8.88
N LEU A 144 -14.64 -5.76 9.67
CA LEU A 144 -15.32 -5.22 10.83
C LEU A 144 -16.47 -4.30 10.42
N PRO A 145 -17.67 -4.41 11.05
CA PRO A 145 -18.72 -3.42 10.91
C PRO A 145 -18.23 -2.01 11.27
N ASP A 146 -18.76 -0.99 10.60
CA ASP A 146 -18.38 0.41 10.83
C ASP A 146 -18.56 0.83 12.29
N SER A 147 -19.67 0.41 12.91
CA SER A 147 -19.97 0.70 14.32
C SER A 147 -18.91 0.19 15.31
N ILE A 148 -18.20 -0.87 14.96
CA ILE A 148 -17.09 -1.43 15.76
C ILE A 148 -15.80 -0.73 15.38
N TYR A 149 -15.53 -0.59 14.08
CA TYR A 149 -14.28 0.00 13.58
C TYR A 149 -14.03 1.41 14.13
N PHE A 150 -15.01 2.32 13.97
CA PHE A 150 -14.88 3.72 14.41
C PHE A 150 -14.90 3.92 15.93
N LYS A 151 -15.13 2.86 16.72
CA LYS A 151 -14.94 2.89 18.19
C LYS A 151 -13.54 2.45 18.62
N LEU A 152 -12.82 1.72 17.76
CA LEU A 152 -11.49 1.18 18.06
C LEU A 152 -10.37 2.14 17.66
N PHE A 153 -10.63 3.05 16.71
CA PHE A 153 -9.70 4.04 16.16
C PHE A 153 -10.25 5.45 16.31
#